data_a9a01e27a55734bee26ef605d969dfb8
#
_entry.id   a9a01e27a55734bee26ef605d969dfb8
#
_cell.length_a   1.000
_cell.length_b   1.000
_cell.length_c   1.000
_cell.angle_alpha   90.00
_cell.angle_beta   90.00
_cell.angle_gamma   90.00
#
_symmetry.space_group_name_H-M   'P 1'
#
loop_
_entity.id
_entity.type
_entity.pdbx_description
1 polymer ?
#
loop_
_entity_poly.entity_id
_entity_poly.type
_entity_poly.pdbx_seq_one_letter_code
_entity_poly.pdbx_strand_id
1 'polypeptide(L)'
;YYYIAALHDLHARGLLERAVRPETLATLKQRLDWRRFVRPDLSLINLPNNYYGVAFSIARFRHLLGWEDASAGDQLLARMIDHYRKYSGEYGFADETEGKGRFDRYSVLLIGEIAHRLLETGMTPSDEVKAWLRKSVDLLLPRFNLHGEGFEYGRSIGTYGDTAFLEVLTAAALLKVMTPVEERMAYAFSSRVTARYMDFWIDPVSGSVDLWGRTLWGQGRRTDAYRGEARILGENFSLARQHIYTNAIWNRLGYRGQTPDAGFERWLDTLPRSTMTWFARGVHDRGLV
;
A
#
# COMPACT_ATOMS: atom_id res chain seq x y z
N TYR A 1 -5.45 -9.46 5.29
CA TYR A 1 -4.03 -9.50 4.97
C TYR A 1 -3.16 -9.10 6.17
N TYR A 2 -3.20 -7.87 6.65
CA TYR A 2 -2.29 -7.35 7.67
C TYR A 2 -2.28 -8.15 8.98
N TYR A 3 -3.39 -8.73 9.38
CA TYR A 3 -3.43 -9.60 10.56
C TYR A 3 -2.58 -10.86 10.38
N ILE A 4 -2.70 -11.55 9.25
CA ILE A 4 -1.90 -12.75 9.02
C ILE A 4 -0.41 -12.42 8.82
N ALA A 5 -0.11 -11.27 8.22
CA ALA A 5 1.27 -10.77 8.13
C ALA A 5 1.86 -10.50 9.52
N ALA A 6 1.09 -9.89 10.43
CA ALA A 6 1.54 -9.69 11.81
C ALA A 6 1.74 -11.02 12.57
N LEU A 7 0.88 -12.02 12.36
CA LEU A 7 1.09 -13.36 12.93
C LEU A 7 2.38 -13.99 12.40
N HIS A 8 2.67 -13.82 11.11
CA HIS A 8 3.94 -14.28 10.53
C HIS A 8 5.15 -13.54 11.10
N ASP A 9 5.08 -12.22 11.28
CA ASP A 9 6.14 -11.44 11.92
C ASP A 9 6.46 -11.93 13.34
N LEU A 10 5.41 -12.26 14.11
CA LEU A 10 5.57 -12.86 15.44
C LEU A 10 6.15 -14.28 15.37
N HIS A 11 5.69 -15.10 14.43
CA HIS A 11 6.18 -16.45 14.22
C HIS A 11 7.66 -16.47 13.85
N ALA A 12 8.07 -15.65 12.90
CA ALA A 12 9.46 -15.53 12.45
C ALA A 12 10.43 -15.10 13.57
N ARG A 13 9.90 -14.48 14.62
CA ARG A 13 10.66 -14.07 15.82
C ARG A 13 10.53 -15.04 17.00
N GLY A 14 9.83 -16.15 16.84
CA GLY A 14 9.53 -17.09 17.92
C GLY A 14 8.63 -16.52 19.03
N LEU A 15 7.83 -15.52 18.72
CA LEU A 15 6.98 -14.82 19.68
C LEU A 15 5.49 -15.16 19.56
N LEU A 16 5.09 -15.92 18.54
CA LEU A 16 3.66 -16.14 18.24
C LEU A 16 2.89 -16.77 19.39
N GLU A 17 3.42 -17.86 19.96
CA GLU A 17 2.77 -18.60 21.05
C GLU A 17 2.73 -17.82 22.37
N ARG A 18 3.67 -16.87 22.54
CA ARG A 18 3.67 -15.97 23.70
C ARG A 18 2.70 -14.81 23.56
N ALA A 19 2.46 -14.36 22.33
CA ALA A 19 1.64 -13.19 22.03
C ALA A 19 0.17 -13.52 21.78
N VAL A 20 -0.13 -14.73 21.30
CA VAL A 20 -1.47 -15.15 20.89
C VAL A 20 -1.86 -16.45 21.58
N ARG A 21 -2.98 -16.44 22.30
CA ARG A 21 -3.50 -17.64 22.97
C ARG A 21 -3.88 -18.73 21.94
N PRO A 22 -3.70 -20.02 22.26
CA PRO A 22 -3.96 -21.12 21.32
C PRO A 22 -5.37 -21.12 20.73
N GLU A 23 -6.40 -20.88 21.54
CA GLU A 23 -7.78 -20.83 21.10
C GLU A 23 -8.07 -19.64 20.16
N THR A 24 -7.40 -18.51 20.41
CA THR A 24 -7.46 -17.35 19.52
C THR A 24 -6.77 -17.64 18.19
N LEU A 25 -5.60 -18.28 18.23
CA LEU A 25 -4.86 -18.68 17.03
C LEU A 25 -5.66 -19.68 16.18
N ALA A 26 -6.31 -20.65 16.80
CA ALA A 26 -7.18 -21.59 16.10
C ALA A 26 -8.34 -20.87 15.39
N THR A 27 -8.97 -19.91 16.08
CA THR A 27 -10.04 -19.10 15.48
C THR A 27 -9.50 -18.24 14.31
N LEU A 28 -8.35 -17.61 14.46
CA LEU A 28 -7.72 -16.83 13.38
C LEU A 28 -7.36 -17.70 12.18
N LYS A 29 -6.83 -18.90 12.41
CA LYS A 29 -6.54 -19.88 11.34
C LYS A 29 -7.75 -20.21 10.49
N GLN A 30 -8.94 -20.34 11.10
CA GLN A 30 -10.19 -20.57 10.39
C GLN A 30 -10.70 -19.33 9.65
N ARG A 31 -10.53 -18.15 10.23
CA ARG A 31 -11.06 -16.89 9.68
C ARG A 31 -10.18 -16.28 8.60
N LEU A 32 -8.86 -16.41 8.70
CA LEU A 32 -7.87 -15.88 7.76
C LEU A 32 -7.66 -16.89 6.62
N ASP A 33 -8.69 -17.07 5.81
CA ASP A 33 -8.72 -18.03 4.71
C ASP A 33 -8.90 -17.32 3.36
N TRP A 34 -7.96 -17.57 2.45
CA TRP A 34 -7.96 -17.03 1.10
C TRP A 34 -9.15 -17.49 0.25
N ARG A 35 -9.73 -18.65 0.55
CA ARG A 35 -10.91 -19.19 -0.16
C ARG A 35 -12.14 -18.30 -0.05
N ARG A 36 -12.15 -17.37 0.89
CA ARG A 36 -13.21 -16.37 1.01
C ARG A 36 -13.19 -15.30 -0.08
N PHE A 37 -12.14 -15.24 -0.87
CA PHE A 37 -11.94 -14.21 -1.90
C PHE A 37 -12.09 -14.74 -3.32
N VAL A 38 -12.01 -16.07 -3.50
CA VAL A 38 -12.02 -16.69 -4.82
C VAL A 38 -12.96 -17.89 -4.88
N ARG A 39 -13.42 -18.21 -6.09
CA ARG A 39 -14.15 -19.42 -6.42
C ARG A 39 -13.19 -20.61 -6.55
N PRO A 40 -13.70 -21.84 -6.72
CA PRO A 40 -12.86 -23.03 -6.93
C PRO A 40 -11.92 -22.95 -8.14
N ASP A 41 -12.30 -22.22 -9.17
CA ASP A 41 -11.46 -21.94 -10.35
C ASP A 41 -10.47 -20.79 -10.16
N LEU A 42 -10.35 -20.29 -8.94
CA LEU A 42 -9.53 -19.15 -8.53
C LEU A 42 -9.96 -17.81 -9.14
N SER A 43 -11.15 -17.69 -9.71
CA SER A 43 -11.69 -16.38 -10.08
C SER A 43 -12.20 -15.64 -8.84
N LEU A 44 -12.13 -14.29 -8.85
CA LEU A 44 -12.58 -13.46 -7.73
C LEU A 44 -14.11 -13.56 -7.53
N ILE A 45 -14.54 -13.53 -6.28
CA ILE A 45 -15.96 -13.51 -5.90
C ILE A 45 -16.42 -12.05 -5.80
N ASN A 46 -16.84 -11.44 -6.92
CA ASN A 46 -17.39 -10.08 -6.98
C ASN A 46 -16.57 -9.02 -6.18
N LEU A 47 -15.28 -9.11 -6.27
CA LEU A 47 -14.36 -8.27 -5.52
C LEU A 47 -13.48 -7.46 -6.47
N PRO A 48 -12.99 -6.28 -6.04
CA PRO A 48 -12.05 -5.49 -6.82
C PRO A 48 -10.76 -6.25 -7.15
N ASN A 49 -10.11 -5.84 -8.23
CA ASN A 49 -8.92 -6.48 -8.79
C ASN A 49 -7.79 -6.74 -7.79
N ASN A 50 -7.56 -5.84 -6.85
CA ASN A 50 -6.52 -5.99 -5.82
C ASN A 50 -6.74 -7.17 -4.87
N TYR A 51 -7.93 -7.77 -4.85
CA TYR A 51 -8.19 -8.91 -4.00
C TYR A 51 -7.48 -10.18 -4.44
N TYR A 52 -6.96 -10.26 -5.66
CA TYR A 52 -5.99 -11.31 -6.00
C TYR A 52 -4.74 -11.21 -5.15
N GLY A 53 -4.20 -9.99 -4.96
CA GLY A 53 -3.08 -9.77 -4.07
C GLY A 53 -3.38 -10.11 -2.61
N VAL A 54 -4.62 -9.86 -2.15
CA VAL A 54 -5.06 -10.25 -0.80
C VAL A 54 -5.13 -11.78 -0.67
N ALA A 55 -5.77 -12.47 -1.62
CA ALA A 55 -5.89 -13.92 -1.61
C ALA A 55 -4.52 -14.61 -1.66
N PHE A 56 -3.66 -14.19 -2.60
CA PHE A 56 -2.28 -14.64 -2.73
C PHE A 56 -1.51 -14.50 -1.41
N SER A 57 -1.55 -13.32 -0.82
CA SER A 57 -0.79 -13.05 0.41
C SER A 57 -1.25 -13.91 1.57
N ILE A 58 -2.56 -14.09 1.72
CA ILE A 58 -3.10 -14.95 2.78
C ILE A 58 -2.66 -16.39 2.56
N ALA A 59 -2.78 -16.93 1.34
CA ALA A 59 -2.34 -18.29 1.03
C ALA A 59 -0.83 -18.46 1.30
N ARG A 60 -0.03 -17.49 0.88
CA ARG A 60 1.42 -17.55 1.08
C ARG A 60 1.80 -17.47 2.56
N PHE A 61 1.20 -16.58 3.35
CA PHE A 61 1.44 -16.52 4.79
C PHE A 61 0.95 -17.77 5.53
N ARG A 62 -0.16 -18.38 5.09
CA ARG A 62 -0.61 -19.66 5.66
C ARG A 62 0.42 -20.76 5.43
N HIS A 63 1.04 -20.79 4.25
CA HIS A 63 2.16 -21.68 3.99
C HIS A 63 3.36 -21.40 4.91
N LEU A 64 3.78 -20.15 5.02
CA LEU A 64 4.92 -19.76 5.87
C LEU A 64 4.68 -19.99 7.37
N LEU A 65 3.42 -19.99 7.81
CA LEU A 65 3.01 -20.36 9.16
C LEU A 65 2.85 -21.89 9.35
N GLY A 66 3.12 -22.70 8.33
CA GLY A 66 2.96 -24.15 8.37
C GLY A 66 1.49 -24.61 8.42
N TRP A 67 0.55 -23.77 7.99
CA TRP A 67 -0.88 -24.11 8.00
C TRP A 67 -1.36 -24.82 6.74
N GLU A 68 -0.68 -24.61 5.62
CA GLU A 68 -0.96 -25.19 4.29
C GLU A 68 0.34 -25.39 3.51
N ASP A 69 0.27 -26.13 2.40
CA ASP A 69 1.36 -26.22 1.43
C ASP A 69 1.48 -24.95 0.56
N ALA A 70 2.46 -24.89 -0.32
CA ALA A 70 2.72 -23.73 -1.16
C ALA A 70 1.79 -23.60 -2.37
N SER A 71 1.11 -24.69 -2.78
CA SER A 71 0.46 -24.79 -4.08
C SER A 71 -0.59 -23.71 -4.34
N ALA A 72 -1.42 -23.40 -3.33
CA ALA A 72 -2.42 -22.34 -3.45
C ALA A 72 -1.81 -20.96 -3.65
N GLY A 73 -0.72 -20.66 -2.93
CA GLY A 73 0.03 -19.41 -3.09
C GLY A 73 0.59 -19.27 -4.49
N ASP A 74 1.19 -20.33 -5.04
CA ASP A 74 1.79 -20.31 -6.38
C ASP A 74 0.73 -20.13 -7.48
N GLN A 75 -0.41 -20.81 -7.37
CA GLN A 75 -1.52 -20.66 -8.32
C GLN A 75 -2.15 -19.26 -8.26
N LEU A 76 -2.34 -18.71 -7.06
CA LEU A 76 -2.88 -17.37 -6.89
C LEU A 76 -1.91 -16.30 -7.36
N LEU A 77 -0.60 -16.51 -7.22
CA LEU A 77 0.41 -15.63 -7.79
C LEU A 77 0.29 -15.58 -9.31
N ALA A 78 0.24 -16.73 -9.95
CA ALA A 78 0.08 -16.80 -11.41
C ALA A 78 -1.20 -16.06 -11.86
N ARG A 79 -2.31 -16.31 -11.20
CA ARG A 79 -3.59 -15.61 -11.47
C ARG A 79 -3.50 -14.10 -11.25
N MET A 80 -2.85 -13.67 -10.19
CA MET A 80 -2.65 -12.24 -9.89
C MET A 80 -1.84 -11.56 -11.00
N ILE A 81 -0.74 -12.16 -11.42
CA ILE A 81 0.13 -11.59 -12.47
C ILE A 81 -0.59 -11.56 -13.82
N ASP A 82 -1.27 -12.63 -14.21
CA ASP A 82 -2.03 -12.69 -15.46
C ASP A 82 -3.16 -11.66 -15.49
N HIS A 83 -3.88 -11.52 -14.37
CA HIS A 83 -4.93 -10.52 -14.23
C HIS A 83 -4.37 -9.12 -14.35
N TYR A 84 -3.27 -8.84 -13.66
CA TYR A 84 -2.59 -7.57 -13.69
C TYR A 84 -2.13 -7.23 -15.11
N ARG A 85 -1.49 -8.19 -15.79
CA ARG A 85 -1.04 -8.03 -17.18
C ARG A 85 -2.20 -7.74 -18.13
N LYS A 86 -3.33 -8.44 -17.97
CA LYS A 86 -4.52 -8.28 -18.80
C LYS A 86 -5.18 -6.91 -18.66
N TYR A 87 -5.23 -6.40 -17.43
CA TYR A 87 -6.01 -5.19 -17.08
C TYR A 87 -5.14 -3.95 -16.83
N SER A 88 -3.84 -4.04 -17.04
CA SER A 88 -2.96 -2.87 -16.96
C SER A 88 -3.08 -1.99 -18.18
N GLY A 89 -3.00 -0.68 -17.96
CA GLY A 89 -3.08 0.36 -18.98
C GLY A 89 -1.92 1.34 -18.94
N GLU A 90 -2.12 2.48 -19.56
CA GLU A 90 -1.09 3.51 -19.72
C GLU A 90 -0.58 4.06 -18.38
N TYR A 91 -1.49 4.44 -17.50
CA TYR A 91 -1.15 5.09 -16.23
C TYR A 91 -1.25 4.15 -15.03
N GLY A 92 -1.96 3.10 -15.20
CA GLY A 92 -2.26 2.23 -14.13
C GLY A 92 -2.06 0.82 -14.50
N PHE A 93 -2.29 0.12 -13.55
CA PHE A 93 -2.02 -1.24 -13.54
C PHE A 93 -3.27 -1.98 -13.30
N ALA A 94 -3.74 -2.75 -12.87
CA ALA A 94 -4.99 -3.46 -12.76
C ALA A 94 -6.07 -2.53 -12.20
N ASP A 95 -6.66 -1.73 -13.01
CA ASP A 95 -7.86 -0.99 -12.67
C ASP A 95 -9.13 -1.73 -13.16
N GLU A 96 -10.29 -1.18 -12.87
CA GLU A 96 -11.58 -1.78 -13.21
C GLU A 96 -12.05 -1.42 -14.63
N THR A 97 -11.16 -0.91 -15.47
CA THR A 97 -11.48 -0.39 -16.81
C THR A 97 -11.07 -1.31 -17.95
N GLU A 98 -10.82 -2.58 -17.69
CA GLU A 98 -10.50 -3.61 -18.68
C GLU A 98 -9.29 -3.24 -19.57
N GLY A 99 -8.21 -2.80 -18.96
CA GLY A 99 -6.96 -2.52 -19.65
C GLY A 99 -6.88 -1.16 -20.34
N LYS A 100 -7.92 -0.32 -20.23
CA LYS A 100 -7.85 1.06 -20.75
C LYS A 100 -6.95 1.93 -19.90
N GLY A 101 -6.82 1.59 -18.61
CA GLY A 101 -6.08 2.36 -17.63
C GLY A 101 -6.70 3.73 -17.38
N ARG A 102 -6.45 4.28 -16.23
CA ARG A 102 -6.75 5.68 -15.93
C ARG A 102 -5.73 6.21 -14.95
N PHE A 103 -5.45 7.49 -15.06
CA PHE A 103 -4.62 8.15 -14.08
C PHE A 103 -5.43 8.38 -12.81
N ASP A 104 -5.28 7.51 -11.83
CA ASP A 104 -5.75 7.72 -10.48
C ASP A 104 -4.78 7.12 -9.46
N ARG A 105 -4.92 7.54 -8.22
CA ARG A 105 -4.03 7.14 -7.13
C ARG A 105 -3.95 5.62 -6.97
N TYR A 106 -5.09 4.97 -7.00
CA TYR A 106 -5.17 3.53 -6.82
C TYR A 106 -4.45 2.76 -7.95
N SER A 107 -4.76 3.12 -9.19
CA SER A 107 -4.19 2.44 -10.36
C SER A 107 -2.66 2.58 -10.43
N VAL A 108 -2.15 3.77 -10.15
CA VAL A 108 -0.69 4.03 -10.17
C VAL A 108 0.03 3.28 -9.05
N LEU A 109 -0.60 3.14 -7.88
CA LEU A 109 0.07 2.62 -6.68
C LEU A 109 -0.11 1.13 -6.44
N LEU A 110 -1.02 0.46 -7.13
CA LEU A 110 -1.33 -0.96 -6.88
C LEU A 110 -0.12 -1.88 -7.04
N ILE A 111 0.82 -1.56 -7.91
CA ILE A 111 2.04 -2.34 -8.08
C ILE A 111 2.91 -2.36 -6.82
N GLY A 112 2.90 -1.28 -6.04
CA GLY A 112 3.60 -1.22 -4.76
C GLY A 112 3.06 -2.26 -3.78
N GLU A 113 1.75 -2.38 -3.69
CA GLU A 113 1.08 -3.41 -2.89
C GLU A 113 1.52 -4.82 -3.33
N ILE A 114 1.52 -5.09 -4.64
CA ILE A 114 1.94 -6.40 -5.18
C ILE A 114 3.42 -6.68 -4.87
N ALA A 115 4.30 -5.72 -5.16
CA ALA A 115 5.72 -5.87 -4.91
C ALA A 115 6.03 -6.10 -3.43
N HIS A 116 5.37 -5.35 -2.54
CA HIS A 116 5.50 -5.55 -1.09
C HIS A 116 5.06 -6.94 -0.65
N ARG A 117 3.93 -7.44 -1.16
CA ARG A 117 3.43 -8.76 -0.79
C ARG A 117 4.38 -9.87 -1.22
N LEU A 118 5.02 -9.74 -2.38
CA LEU A 118 6.08 -10.65 -2.79
C LEU A 118 7.27 -10.57 -1.83
N LEU A 119 7.78 -9.38 -1.57
CA LEU A 119 8.94 -9.17 -0.69
C LEU A 119 8.69 -9.64 0.75
N GLU A 120 7.53 -9.32 1.33
CA GLU A 120 7.17 -9.74 2.69
C GLU A 120 7.05 -11.26 2.82
N THR A 121 6.67 -11.94 1.77
CA THR A 121 6.54 -13.40 1.74
C THR A 121 7.80 -14.12 1.27
N GLY A 122 8.93 -13.40 1.19
CA GLY A 122 10.25 -13.97 0.83
C GLY A 122 10.40 -14.31 -0.65
N MET A 123 9.51 -13.77 -1.51
CA MET A 123 9.59 -13.98 -2.95
C MET A 123 10.33 -12.81 -3.63
N THR A 124 11.06 -13.13 -4.69
CA THR A 124 11.72 -12.11 -5.51
C THR A 124 10.79 -11.69 -6.65
N PRO A 125 10.40 -10.40 -6.73
CA PRO A 125 9.64 -9.89 -7.87
C PRO A 125 10.36 -10.10 -9.19
N SER A 126 9.63 -10.49 -10.23
CA SER A 126 10.16 -10.66 -11.58
C SER A 126 10.59 -9.33 -12.19
N ASP A 127 11.36 -9.39 -13.28
CA ASP A 127 11.76 -8.17 -14.01
C ASP A 127 10.55 -7.44 -14.60
N GLU A 128 9.49 -8.14 -14.96
CA GLU A 128 8.22 -7.53 -15.37
C GLU A 128 7.59 -6.71 -14.24
N VAL A 129 7.54 -7.25 -13.02
CA VAL A 129 7.04 -6.52 -11.83
C VAL A 129 7.93 -5.30 -11.54
N LYS A 130 9.24 -5.44 -11.67
CA LYS A 130 10.18 -4.32 -11.51
C LYS A 130 9.96 -3.22 -12.57
N ALA A 131 9.69 -3.60 -13.82
CA ALA A 131 9.39 -2.64 -14.89
C ALA A 131 8.09 -1.88 -14.62
N TRP A 132 7.05 -2.57 -14.17
CA TRP A 132 5.81 -1.92 -13.73
C TRP A 132 6.04 -0.99 -12.54
N LEU A 133 6.83 -1.42 -11.57
CA LEU A 133 7.17 -0.60 -10.41
C LEU A 133 7.95 0.65 -10.82
N ARG A 134 8.92 0.54 -11.76
CA ARG A 134 9.65 1.68 -12.33
C ARG A 134 8.68 2.70 -12.96
N LYS A 135 7.72 2.23 -13.74
CA LYS A 135 6.70 3.09 -14.34
C LYS A 135 5.90 3.87 -13.28
N SER A 136 5.56 3.25 -12.16
CA SER A 136 4.90 3.95 -11.07
C SER A 136 5.80 4.99 -10.41
N VAL A 137 7.07 4.71 -10.23
CA VAL A 137 8.05 5.69 -9.72
C VAL A 137 8.15 6.90 -10.63
N ASP A 138 8.18 6.69 -11.95
CA ASP A 138 8.22 7.79 -12.94
C ASP A 138 6.97 8.67 -12.88
N LEU A 139 5.83 8.09 -12.55
CA LEU A 139 4.59 8.82 -12.36
C LEU A 139 4.53 9.55 -11.01
N LEU A 140 5.15 8.99 -9.98
CA LEU A 140 5.08 9.50 -8.60
C LEU A 140 6.02 10.66 -8.35
N LEU A 141 7.32 10.50 -8.65
CA LEU A 141 8.34 11.44 -8.24
C LEU A 141 8.06 12.89 -8.66
N PRO A 142 7.54 13.18 -9.87
CA PRO A 142 7.20 14.55 -10.27
C PRO A 142 5.95 15.12 -9.58
N ARG A 143 5.25 14.31 -8.77
CA ARG A 143 3.94 14.66 -8.21
C ARG A 143 3.88 14.69 -6.70
N PHE A 144 5.03 14.70 -6.06
CA PHE A 144 5.13 14.90 -4.61
C PHE A 144 5.01 16.38 -4.26
N ASN A 145 4.49 16.66 -3.06
CA ASN A 145 4.54 17.98 -2.48
C ASN A 145 5.36 18.02 -1.18
N LEU A 146 5.64 19.23 -0.73
CA LEU A 146 6.45 19.50 0.45
C LEU A 146 5.90 18.94 1.76
N HIS A 147 4.58 18.72 1.80
CA HIS A 147 3.89 18.32 3.03
C HIS A 147 3.79 16.80 3.20
N GLY A 148 4.48 16.02 2.36
CA GLY A 148 4.35 14.57 2.36
C GLY A 148 3.00 14.12 1.82
N GLU A 149 2.45 14.87 0.88
CA GLU A 149 1.25 14.50 0.14
C GLU A 149 1.65 14.14 -1.28
N GLY A 150 1.13 13.02 -1.76
CA GLY A 150 1.11 12.74 -3.18
C GLY A 150 -0.15 13.33 -3.82
N PHE A 151 -0.44 12.94 -5.03
CA PHE A 151 -1.66 13.38 -5.69
C PHE A 151 -2.91 12.73 -5.08
N GLU A 152 -3.97 13.50 -4.93
CA GLU A 152 -5.23 13.12 -4.29
C GLU A 152 -6.37 12.98 -5.32
N TYR A 153 -6.17 12.14 -6.32
CA TYR A 153 -7.16 11.89 -7.36
C TYR A 153 -7.57 10.41 -7.38
N GLY A 154 -8.85 10.15 -7.51
CA GLY A 154 -9.42 8.81 -7.51
C GLY A 154 -9.83 8.31 -6.13
N ARG A 155 -9.72 7.01 -5.90
CA ARG A 155 -10.06 6.39 -4.62
C ARG A 155 -8.83 6.19 -3.74
N SER A 156 -9.05 5.80 -2.48
CA SER A 156 -7.99 5.53 -1.49
C SER A 156 -7.15 6.77 -1.16
N ILE A 157 -7.79 7.91 -1.01
CA ILE A 157 -7.19 9.18 -0.64
C ILE A 157 -7.03 9.33 0.88
N GLY A 158 -6.24 10.33 1.30
CA GLY A 158 -5.93 10.57 2.72
C GLY A 158 -4.94 9.54 3.27
N THR A 159 -4.78 9.52 4.60
CA THR A 159 -3.79 8.67 5.26
C THR A 159 -3.93 7.17 4.93
N TYR A 160 -5.15 6.72 4.66
CA TYR A 160 -5.41 5.35 4.21
C TYR A 160 -4.67 5.03 2.89
N GLY A 161 -4.63 5.96 1.97
CA GLY A 161 -3.93 5.78 0.71
C GLY A 161 -2.46 6.23 0.73
N ASP A 162 -2.04 6.99 1.75
CA ASP A 162 -0.65 7.46 1.85
C ASP A 162 0.34 6.31 2.03
N THR A 163 -0.07 5.24 2.69
CA THR A 163 0.77 4.05 2.84
C THR A 163 1.10 3.38 1.51
N ALA A 164 0.26 3.53 0.49
CA ALA A 164 0.53 2.97 -0.83
C ALA A 164 1.71 3.67 -1.53
N PHE A 165 1.93 4.95 -1.28
CA PHE A 165 3.14 5.64 -1.74
C PHE A 165 4.39 5.04 -1.07
N LEU A 166 4.32 4.78 0.24
CA LEU A 166 5.41 4.16 0.97
C LEU A 166 5.73 2.76 0.41
N GLU A 167 4.72 2.00 0.05
CA GLU A 167 4.88 0.66 -0.55
C GLU A 167 5.62 0.72 -1.88
N VAL A 168 5.21 1.60 -2.79
CA VAL A 168 5.91 1.78 -4.08
C VAL A 168 7.36 2.18 -3.86
N LEU A 169 7.61 3.20 -3.05
CA LEU A 169 8.93 3.78 -2.87
C LEU A 169 9.91 2.84 -2.17
N THR A 170 9.47 2.15 -1.12
CA THR A 170 10.33 1.21 -0.40
C THR A 170 10.57 -0.06 -1.20
N ALA A 171 9.58 -0.58 -1.95
CA ALA A 171 9.79 -1.69 -2.86
C ALA A 171 10.77 -1.31 -3.98
N ALA A 172 10.61 -0.14 -4.57
CA ALA A 172 11.49 0.37 -5.62
C ALA A 172 12.94 0.53 -5.13
N ALA A 173 13.13 1.02 -3.91
CA ALA A 173 14.45 1.14 -3.29
C ALA A 173 15.09 -0.24 -3.04
N LEU A 174 14.34 -1.18 -2.44
CA LEU A 174 14.83 -2.54 -2.20
C LEU A 174 15.22 -3.27 -3.48
N LEU A 175 14.44 -3.10 -4.53
CA LEU A 175 14.63 -3.76 -5.83
C LEU A 175 15.61 -3.03 -6.73
N LYS A 176 16.17 -1.90 -6.28
CA LYS A 176 17.14 -1.08 -7.01
C LYS A 176 16.63 -0.63 -8.38
N VAL A 177 15.33 -0.30 -8.47
CA VAL A 177 14.73 0.25 -9.71
C VAL A 177 14.76 1.78 -9.77
N MET A 178 15.29 2.43 -8.74
CA MET A 178 15.55 3.88 -8.67
C MET A 178 17.05 4.19 -8.75
N THR A 179 17.36 5.38 -9.26
CA THR A 179 18.69 5.94 -9.14
C THR A 179 18.97 6.36 -7.68
N PRO A 180 20.25 6.53 -7.29
CA PRO A 180 20.58 7.01 -5.93
C PRO A 180 19.96 8.37 -5.59
N VAL A 181 19.75 9.24 -6.57
CA VAL A 181 19.09 10.54 -6.38
C VAL A 181 17.61 10.31 -6.07
N GLU A 182 16.93 9.54 -6.89
CA GLU A 182 15.51 9.21 -6.69
C GLU A 182 15.28 8.48 -5.36
N GLU A 183 16.18 7.59 -4.96
CA GLU A 183 16.08 6.87 -3.68
C GLU A 183 16.13 7.83 -2.49
N ARG A 184 17.01 8.85 -2.52
CA ARG A 184 17.07 9.89 -1.48
C ARG A 184 15.81 10.76 -1.46
N MET A 185 15.28 11.11 -2.64
CA MET A 185 14.00 11.83 -2.76
C MET A 185 12.85 11.02 -2.17
N ALA A 186 12.80 9.74 -2.51
CA ALA A 186 11.80 8.83 -1.99
C ALA A 186 11.88 8.68 -0.46
N TYR A 187 13.08 8.64 0.10
CA TYR A 187 13.30 8.63 1.54
C TYR A 187 12.80 9.92 2.20
N ALA A 188 13.15 11.09 1.64
CA ALA A 188 12.70 12.39 2.17
C ALA A 188 11.17 12.49 2.16
N PHE A 189 10.52 12.11 1.06
CA PHE A 189 9.06 12.08 0.98
C PHE A 189 8.45 11.09 1.98
N SER A 190 8.97 9.87 2.05
CA SER A 190 8.49 8.84 3.00
C SER A 190 8.58 9.30 4.45
N SER A 191 9.65 10.00 4.81
CA SER A 191 9.82 10.56 6.15
C SER A 191 8.74 11.57 6.49
N ARG A 192 8.35 12.42 5.54
CA ARG A 192 7.27 13.41 5.73
C ARG A 192 5.90 12.78 5.79
N VAL A 193 5.63 11.79 4.97
CA VAL A 193 4.37 11.01 5.05
C VAL A 193 4.22 10.40 6.45
N THR A 194 5.30 9.82 6.98
CA THR A 194 5.27 9.22 8.32
C THR A 194 5.16 10.28 9.42
N ALA A 195 5.88 11.40 9.32
CA ALA A 195 5.73 12.51 10.26
C ALA A 195 4.30 13.05 10.27
N ARG A 196 3.71 13.27 9.08
CA ARG A 196 2.31 13.71 8.97
C ARG A 196 1.33 12.70 9.57
N TYR A 197 1.57 11.41 9.40
CA TYR A 197 0.76 10.39 10.04
C TYR A 197 0.80 10.53 11.57
N MET A 198 1.98 10.71 12.15
CA MET A 198 2.16 10.85 13.60
C MET A 198 1.59 12.16 14.14
N ASP A 199 1.81 13.27 13.44
CA ASP A 199 1.53 14.61 13.96
C ASP A 199 0.10 15.08 13.67
N PHE A 200 -0.49 14.61 12.58
CA PHE A 200 -1.80 15.08 12.13
C PHE A 200 -2.90 14.03 12.24
N TRP A 201 -2.63 12.78 11.87
CA TRP A 201 -3.67 11.75 11.80
C TRP A 201 -3.90 11.03 13.12
N ILE A 202 -2.89 10.92 13.99
CA ILE A 202 -3.08 10.36 15.32
C ILE A 202 -3.70 11.41 16.22
N ASP A 203 -4.83 11.06 16.82
CA ASP A 203 -5.42 11.86 17.89
C ASP A 203 -4.59 11.71 19.16
N PRO A 204 -3.96 12.78 19.67
CA PRO A 204 -3.08 12.69 20.84
C PRO A 204 -3.83 12.34 22.15
N VAL A 205 -5.15 12.53 22.19
CA VAL A 205 -5.96 12.25 23.37
C VAL A 205 -6.33 10.77 23.44
N SER A 206 -6.86 10.23 22.34
CA SER A 206 -7.30 8.82 22.28
C SER A 206 -6.20 7.86 21.85
N GLY A 207 -5.11 8.34 21.25
CA GLY A 207 -4.08 7.52 20.60
C GLY A 207 -4.56 6.77 19.36
N SER A 208 -5.75 7.07 18.88
CA SER A 208 -6.33 6.44 17.70
C SER A 208 -6.09 7.28 16.43
N VAL A 209 -6.20 6.64 15.28
CA VAL A 209 -6.17 7.34 13.99
C VAL A 209 -7.58 7.69 13.59
N ASP A 210 -7.86 8.98 13.53
CA ASP A 210 -9.13 9.48 13.03
C ASP A 210 -9.12 9.57 11.50
N LEU A 211 -9.43 8.47 10.85
CA LEU A 211 -9.52 8.40 9.39
C LEU A 211 -10.64 9.27 8.82
N TRP A 212 -11.61 9.61 9.63
CA TRP A 212 -12.88 10.17 9.18
C TRP A 212 -13.16 11.56 9.74
N GLY A 213 -12.72 11.85 10.94
CA GLY A 213 -13.05 13.08 11.65
C GLY A 213 -12.19 14.28 11.28
N ARG A 214 -10.96 14.06 10.86
CA ARG A 214 -10.02 15.14 10.49
C ARG A 214 -10.03 15.54 9.03
N THR A 215 -10.91 14.98 8.25
CA THR A 215 -11.17 15.49 6.90
C THR A 215 -11.93 16.80 6.99
N LEU A 216 -11.74 17.66 5.99
CA LEU A 216 -12.47 18.92 5.87
C LEU A 216 -13.93 18.77 6.31
N TRP A 217 -14.34 19.53 7.31
CA TRP A 217 -15.69 19.58 7.86
C TRP A 217 -16.13 18.40 8.74
N GLY A 218 -15.22 17.57 9.22
CA GLY A 218 -15.56 16.43 10.08
C GLY A 218 -16.45 15.36 9.44
N GLN A 219 -16.56 15.38 8.11
CA GLN A 219 -17.49 14.49 7.39
C GLN A 219 -16.87 13.20 6.88
N GLY A 220 -15.58 13.01 7.10
CA GLY A 220 -14.90 11.80 6.67
C GLY A 220 -15.01 11.48 5.18
N ARG A 221 -14.54 10.32 4.80
CA ARG A 221 -14.65 9.81 3.42
C ARG A 221 -15.99 9.10 3.24
N ARG A 222 -16.97 9.77 2.68
CA ARG A 222 -18.28 9.16 2.40
C ARG A 222 -18.19 7.87 1.59
N THR A 223 -17.22 7.78 0.71
CA THR A 223 -16.98 6.58 -0.10
C THR A 223 -16.68 5.33 0.71
N ASP A 224 -16.23 5.47 1.93
CA ASP A 224 -15.86 4.36 2.81
C ASP A 224 -16.79 4.20 4.03
N ALA A 225 -17.80 5.06 4.17
CA ALA A 225 -18.76 5.03 5.27
C ALA A 225 -19.51 3.69 5.41
N TYR A 226 -19.61 2.92 4.33
CA TYR A 226 -20.22 1.59 4.34
C TYR A 226 -19.37 0.52 5.05
N ARG A 227 -18.14 0.83 5.40
CA ARG A 227 -17.20 -0.17 5.96
C ARG A 227 -17.47 -0.53 7.41
N GLY A 228 -18.08 0.37 8.19
CA GLY A 228 -18.40 0.15 9.60
C GLY A 228 -17.19 0.13 10.55
N GLU A 229 -17.47 0.19 11.83
CA GLU A 229 -16.45 0.35 12.89
C GLU A 229 -15.39 -0.75 12.92
N ALA A 230 -15.77 -2.00 12.76
CA ALA A 230 -14.83 -3.13 12.79
C ALA A 230 -13.77 -3.05 11.69
N ARG A 231 -14.12 -2.48 10.54
CA ARG A 231 -13.19 -2.30 9.44
C ARG A 231 -12.29 -1.09 9.64
N ILE A 232 -12.81 -0.03 10.23
CA ILE A 232 -12.01 1.14 10.63
C ILE A 232 -10.90 0.72 11.59
N LEU A 233 -11.21 -0.09 12.59
CA LEU A 233 -10.20 -0.63 13.50
C LEU A 233 -9.14 -1.45 12.77
N GLY A 234 -9.54 -2.30 11.83
CA GLY A 234 -8.63 -3.08 11.01
C GLY A 234 -7.73 -2.21 10.12
N GLU A 235 -8.26 -1.13 9.58
CA GLU A 235 -7.50 -0.17 8.78
C GLU A 235 -6.51 0.62 9.63
N ASN A 236 -6.88 1.06 10.82
CA ASN A 236 -5.96 1.71 11.76
C ASN A 236 -4.77 0.81 12.11
N PHE A 237 -5.04 -0.46 12.39
CA PHE A 237 -3.98 -1.43 12.61
C PHE A 237 -3.07 -1.58 11.37
N SER A 238 -3.66 -1.65 10.19
CA SER A 238 -2.92 -1.81 8.94
C SER A 238 -2.02 -0.61 8.64
N LEU A 239 -2.50 0.60 8.90
CA LEU A 239 -1.74 1.84 8.71
C LEU A 239 -0.51 1.87 9.61
N ALA A 240 -0.67 1.65 10.90
CA ALA A 240 0.43 1.64 11.85
C ALA A 240 1.49 0.59 11.47
N ARG A 241 1.04 -0.63 11.15
CA ARG A 241 1.95 -1.69 10.69
C ARG A 241 2.73 -1.29 9.44
N GLN A 242 2.06 -0.66 8.49
CA GLN A 242 2.69 -0.29 7.22
C GLN A 242 3.77 0.79 7.39
N HIS A 243 3.52 1.77 8.24
CA HIS A 243 4.55 2.74 8.61
C HIS A 243 5.75 2.09 9.30
N ILE A 244 5.51 1.17 10.24
CA ILE A 244 6.59 0.44 10.92
C ILE A 244 7.40 -0.40 9.92
N TYR A 245 6.72 -1.13 9.04
CA TYR A 245 7.34 -2.01 8.08
C TYR A 245 8.18 -1.24 7.04
N THR A 246 7.65 -0.19 6.47
CA THR A 246 8.36 0.65 5.49
C THR A 246 9.55 1.37 6.12
N ASN A 247 9.42 1.84 7.36
CA ASN A 247 10.54 2.42 8.09
C ASN A 247 11.65 1.37 8.36
N ALA A 248 11.28 0.13 8.67
CA ALA A 248 12.26 -0.95 8.81
C ALA A 248 13.01 -1.23 7.50
N ILE A 249 12.37 -1.05 6.35
CA ILE A 249 13.04 -1.15 5.05
C ILE A 249 14.07 -0.02 4.87
N TRP A 250 13.69 1.23 5.12
CA TRP A 250 14.63 2.36 5.07
C TRP A 250 15.83 2.16 6.00
N ASN A 251 15.59 1.64 7.21
CA ASN A 251 16.67 1.30 8.15
C ASN A 251 17.64 0.25 7.59
N ARG A 252 17.12 -0.79 6.91
CA ARG A 252 17.97 -1.81 6.24
C ARG A 252 18.76 -1.24 5.06
N LEU A 253 18.23 -0.24 4.38
CA LEU A 253 18.90 0.46 3.28
C LEU A 253 19.96 1.47 3.75
N GLY A 254 20.15 1.62 5.06
CA GLY A 254 21.18 2.47 5.65
C GLY A 254 20.71 3.88 6.02
N TYR A 255 19.42 4.16 5.98
CA TYR A 255 18.85 5.48 6.32
C TYR A 255 18.54 5.67 7.80
N ARG A 256 18.86 4.70 8.65
CA ARG A 256 18.59 4.77 10.09
C ARG A 256 19.20 6.00 10.73
N GLY A 257 18.38 6.83 11.37
CA GLY A 257 18.83 8.05 12.05
C GLY A 257 19.31 9.16 11.12
N GLN A 258 19.14 9.02 9.82
CA GLN A 258 19.46 10.08 8.87
C GLN A 258 18.32 11.09 8.81
N THR A 259 18.67 12.37 8.84
CA THR A 259 17.74 13.44 8.50
C THR A 259 17.66 13.55 6.98
N PRO A 260 16.48 13.78 6.38
CA PRO A 260 16.36 14.07 4.96
C PRO A 260 17.30 15.24 4.59
N ASP A 261 18.01 15.10 3.49
CA ASP A 261 18.93 16.12 3.01
C ASP A 261 18.18 17.43 2.67
N ALA A 262 18.60 18.55 3.24
CA ALA A 262 18.02 19.85 2.95
C ALA A 262 18.12 20.25 1.46
N GLY A 263 19.06 19.68 0.70
CA GLY A 263 19.12 19.82 -0.75
C GLY A 263 17.95 19.17 -1.46
N PHE A 264 17.50 18.01 -0.97
CA PHE A 264 16.31 17.33 -1.48
C PHE A 264 15.03 18.04 -1.09
N GLU A 265 14.96 18.61 0.08
CA GLU A 265 13.84 19.46 0.48
C GLU A 265 13.68 20.64 -0.46
N ARG A 266 14.79 21.33 -0.77
CA ARG A 266 14.78 22.42 -1.77
C ARG A 266 14.41 21.95 -3.16
N TRP A 267 14.77 20.73 -3.54
CA TRP A 267 14.35 20.16 -4.81
C TRP A 267 12.84 19.93 -4.84
N LEU A 268 12.25 19.40 -3.76
CA LEU A 268 10.80 19.29 -3.64
C LEU A 268 10.11 20.67 -3.77
N ASP A 269 10.75 21.74 -3.31
CA ASP A 269 10.29 23.13 -3.51
C ASP A 269 10.34 23.57 -4.98
N THR A 270 11.23 23.01 -5.77
CA THR A 270 11.39 23.36 -7.19
C THR A 270 10.51 22.52 -8.11
N LEU A 271 9.89 21.47 -7.62
CA LEU A 271 8.93 20.71 -8.42
C LEU A 271 7.82 21.65 -8.90
N PRO A 272 7.40 21.53 -10.15
CA PRO A 272 6.33 22.35 -10.67
C PRO A 272 5.14 22.27 -9.72
N ARG A 273 4.82 23.37 -9.09
CA ARG A 273 3.54 23.50 -8.41
C ARG A 273 2.51 23.46 -9.52
N SER A 274 1.87 22.32 -9.68
CA SER A 274 0.81 22.21 -10.66
C SER A 274 -0.24 23.27 -10.30
N THR A 275 -0.35 24.28 -11.14
CA THR A 275 -1.51 25.18 -11.11
C THR A 275 -2.73 24.31 -11.31
N MET A 276 -3.70 24.40 -10.41
CA MET A 276 -4.99 23.74 -10.58
C MET A 276 -5.57 24.11 -11.96
N THR A 277 -5.58 23.16 -12.86
CA THR A 277 -6.25 23.34 -14.15
C THR A 277 -7.63 22.73 -14.03
N TRP A 278 -8.65 23.55 -14.04
CA TRP A 278 -10.03 23.10 -14.07
C TRP A 278 -10.36 22.66 -15.49
N PHE A 279 -10.64 21.39 -15.68
CA PHE A 279 -11.05 20.85 -17.00
C PHE A 279 -12.42 21.35 -17.45
N ALA A 280 -13.27 21.76 -16.54
CA ALA A 280 -14.54 22.43 -16.85
C ALA A 280 -14.87 23.45 -15.77
N ARG A 281 -15.03 24.71 -16.16
CA ARG A 281 -15.55 25.74 -15.26
C ARG A 281 -16.96 25.37 -14.85
N GLY A 282 -17.21 25.25 -13.54
CA GLY A 282 -18.52 24.94 -12.96
C GLY A 282 -18.74 23.46 -12.62
N VAL A 283 -17.85 22.58 -12.98
CA VAL A 283 -17.83 21.20 -12.46
C VAL A 283 -16.83 21.19 -11.32
N HIS A 284 -17.30 20.98 -10.11
CA HIS A 284 -16.42 20.69 -8.97
C HIS A 284 -15.89 19.29 -9.11
N ASP A 285 -15.07 19.08 -10.10
CA ASP A 285 -14.37 17.84 -10.27
C ASP A 285 -13.18 17.81 -9.31
N ARG A 286 -12.96 16.68 -8.69
CA ARG A 286 -11.83 16.43 -7.79
C ARG A 286 -10.55 16.07 -8.55
N GLY A 287 -10.56 16.25 -9.84
CA GLY A 287 -9.43 16.03 -10.73
C GLY A 287 -8.38 17.10 -10.52
N LEU A 288 -7.44 16.83 -9.65
CA LEU A 288 -6.24 17.60 -9.49
C LEU A 288 -5.07 16.85 -10.12
N VAL A 289 -4.38 17.55 -10.92
CA VAL A 289 -3.06 17.13 -11.39
C VAL A 289 -2.00 17.72 -10.50
#